data_0abf9a65f985e473eef003e10f9bd723
#
_entry.id   0abf9a65f985e473eef003e10f9bd723
#
_cell.length_a   1.000
_cell.length_b   1.000
_cell.length_c   1.000
_cell.angle_alpha   90.00
_cell.angle_beta   90.00
_cell.angle_gamma   90.00
#
_symmetry.space_group_name_H-M   'P 1'
#
loop_
_entity.id
_entity.type
_entity.pdbx_description
1 polymer ?
#
loop_
_entity_poly.entity_id
_entity_poly.type
_entity_poly.pdbx_seq_one_letter_code
_entity_poly.pdbx_strand_id
1 'polypeptide(L)'
;MRAEIENVVDETKQAITLLRRHLDWDQATRRLDWLNNKAEDPNLWNDASEAQKLMRERQQLDDGINGVKQLEQQLNDNIELIELGEEEGDQSVVKEAEDALKALKAEAGRRQVEAMLSGEADGNDTYLEVHSGAGGTESQDWANMLLRMYTRWAERQRFKVELLEVHDGEEAGIKSATLLVKGHNAYGWLKTESGVHRLVRISPYDSNARRHTSFSSIWVYPVVDDSIQIEINESDCRIDTYRSSGAGGQHVNTTDSAVRITHIPTGIVVQCQQERSQHKNRAKAWDMLRARMYEAELKKREDAASAEAASKTEIGWGHQIRSYVLQPYQMVKDLRTGVASSAPDDVLDGDLNEFMEAALAHRISGAADAVVEDVD
;
A
#
# COMPACT_ATOMS: atom_id res chain seq x y z
N MET A 1 -34.69 -7.06 15.76
CA MET A 1 -33.34 -7.42 15.22
C MET A 1 -32.38 -7.65 16.37
N ARG A 2 -31.44 -8.62 16.29
CA ARG A 2 -30.44 -8.86 17.36
C ARG A 2 -29.35 -7.81 17.31
N ALA A 3 -28.78 -7.42 18.45
CA ALA A 3 -27.72 -6.39 18.54
C ALA A 3 -26.49 -6.69 17.63
N GLU A 4 -26.15 -7.97 17.45
CA GLU A 4 -25.10 -8.41 16.54
C GLU A 4 -25.38 -8.04 15.09
N ILE A 5 -26.63 -8.19 14.66
CA ILE A 5 -27.05 -7.88 13.29
C ILE A 5 -27.20 -6.35 13.09
N GLU A 6 -27.60 -5.61 14.12
CA GLU A 6 -27.58 -4.15 14.09
C GLU A 6 -26.18 -3.62 13.84
N ASN A 7 -25.16 -4.18 14.49
CA ASN A 7 -23.76 -3.85 14.21
C ASN A 7 -23.36 -4.15 12.76
N VAL A 8 -23.76 -5.31 12.21
CA VAL A 8 -23.49 -5.66 10.82
C VAL A 8 -24.13 -4.66 9.85
N VAL A 9 -25.37 -4.23 10.13
CA VAL A 9 -26.08 -3.23 9.34
C VAL A 9 -25.35 -1.89 9.40
N ASP A 10 -24.95 -1.43 10.59
CA ASP A 10 -24.29 -0.15 10.77
C ASP A 10 -22.91 -0.13 10.10
N GLU A 11 -22.13 -1.18 10.23
CA GLU A 11 -20.84 -1.30 9.54
C GLU A 11 -21.00 -1.32 8.01
N THR A 12 -22.03 -2.01 7.50
CA THR A 12 -22.34 -2.02 6.07
C THR A 12 -22.74 -0.63 5.58
N LYS A 13 -23.56 0.12 6.34
CA LYS A 13 -23.93 1.52 6.03
C LYS A 13 -22.71 2.44 6.01
N GLN A 14 -21.78 2.25 6.95
CA GLN A 14 -20.53 3.02 6.98
C GLN A 14 -19.68 2.74 5.75
N ALA A 15 -19.51 1.46 5.37
CA ALA A 15 -18.78 1.10 4.17
C ALA A 15 -19.39 1.71 2.90
N ILE A 16 -20.71 1.65 2.75
CA ILE A 16 -21.44 2.27 1.62
C ILE A 16 -21.25 3.80 1.60
N THR A 17 -21.30 4.43 2.78
CA THR A 17 -21.08 5.88 2.89
C THR A 17 -19.67 6.29 2.46
N LEU A 18 -18.66 5.49 2.82
CA LEU A 18 -17.27 5.71 2.40
C LEU A 18 -17.11 5.50 0.89
N LEU A 19 -17.75 4.47 0.32
CA LEU A 19 -17.77 4.25 -1.13
C LEU A 19 -18.37 5.44 -1.88
N ARG A 20 -19.50 5.99 -1.40
CA ARG A 20 -20.12 7.19 -2.01
C ARG A 20 -19.21 8.41 -1.94
N ARG A 21 -18.53 8.61 -0.80
CA ARG A 21 -17.59 9.73 -0.62
C ARG A 21 -16.40 9.58 -1.56
N HIS A 22 -15.84 8.36 -1.67
CA HIS A 22 -14.72 8.08 -2.56
C HIS A 22 -15.05 8.33 -4.02
N LEU A 23 -16.27 7.96 -4.43
CA LEU A 23 -16.74 8.14 -5.80
C LEU A 23 -17.05 9.62 -6.12
N ASP A 24 -17.07 10.51 -5.14
CA ASP A 24 -17.65 11.86 -5.27
C ASP A 24 -19.03 11.81 -5.95
N TRP A 25 -19.97 11.18 -5.25
CA TRP A 25 -21.26 10.72 -5.80
C TRP A 25 -21.97 11.73 -6.71
N ASP A 26 -22.02 12.99 -6.28
CA ASP A 26 -22.73 14.03 -7.03
C ASP A 26 -21.99 14.40 -8.33
N GLN A 27 -20.68 14.47 -8.29
CA GLN A 27 -19.86 14.74 -9.47
C GLN A 27 -19.83 13.55 -10.41
N ALA A 28 -19.67 12.35 -9.88
CA ALA A 28 -19.67 11.10 -10.65
C ALA A 28 -21.00 10.90 -11.41
N THR A 29 -22.13 11.15 -10.74
CA THR A 29 -23.45 11.04 -11.38
C THR A 29 -23.62 12.05 -12.51
N ARG A 30 -23.26 13.34 -12.30
CA ARG A 30 -23.31 14.36 -13.34
C ARG A 30 -22.37 14.03 -14.51
N ARG A 31 -21.20 13.51 -14.20
CA ARG A 31 -20.20 13.12 -15.21
C ARG A 31 -20.70 11.94 -16.04
N LEU A 32 -21.31 10.93 -15.40
CA LEU A 32 -21.91 9.80 -16.09
C LEU A 32 -23.04 10.26 -17.04
N ASP A 33 -23.91 11.16 -16.60
CA ASP A 33 -24.97 11.72 -17.43
C ASP A 33 -24.40 12.45 -18.66
N TRP A 34 -23.33 13.23 -18.44
CA TRP A 34 -22.64 13.91 -19.55
C TRP A 34 -22.02 12.90 -20.53
N LEU A 35 -21.38 11.84 -20.03
CA LEU A 35 -20.78 10.79 -20.85
C LEU A 35 -21.85 10.00 -21.63
N ASN A 36 -23.00 9.73 -21.03
CA ASN A 36 -24.13 9.09 -21.71
C ASN A 36 -24.60 9.93 -22.89
N ASN A 37 -24.80 11.25 -22.68
CA ASN A 37 -25.19 12.18 -23.74
C ASN A 37 -24.11 12.26 -24.85
N LYS A 38 -22.83 12.25 -24.47
CA LYS A 38 -21.71 12.25 -25.42
C LYS A 38 -21.60 10.96 -26.24
N ALA A 39 -21.92 9.81 -25.66
CA ALA A 39 -21.91 8.51 -26.34
C ALA A 39 -22.97 8.42 -27.46
N GLU A 40 -24.03 9.23 -27.37
CA GLU A 40 -25.07 9.36 -28.39
C GLU A 40 -24.67 10.30 -29.57
N ASP A 41 -23.57 11.08 -29.40
CA ASP A 41 -23.09 11.99 -30.45
C ASP A 41 -22.39 11.20 -31.57
N PRO A 42 -22.92 11.21 -32.82
CA PRO A 42 -22.29 10.48 -33.93
C PRO A 42 -20.86 10.94 -34.26
N ASN A 43 -20.50 12.17 -33.89
CA ASN A 43 -19.17 12.73 -34.17
C ASN A 43 -18.09 12.13 -33.25
N LEU A 44 -18.45 11.60 -32.10
CA LEU A 44 -17.51 10.95 -31.19
C LEU A 44 -16.75 9.81 -31.89
N TRP A 45 -17.42 9.09 -32.75
CA TRP A 45 -16.88 7.91 -33.44
C TRP A 45 -15.90 8.21 -34.56
N ASN A 46 -15.71 9.50 -34.90
CA ASN A 46 -14.72 9.94 -35.89
C ASN A 46 -13.28 9.84 -35.30
N ASP A 47 -13.10 9.91 -34.00
CA ASP A 47 -11.82 9.67 -33.29
C ASP A 47 -11.94 8.44 -32.40
N ALA A 48 -11.40 7.34 -32.92
CA ALA A 48 -11.46 6.05 -32.20
C ALA A 48 -10.71 6.07 -30.85
N SER A 49 -9.64 6.86 -30.72
CA SER A 49 -8.86 6.95 -29.47
C SER A 49 -9.62 7.71 -28.38
N GLU A 50 -10.24 8.84 -28.76
CA GLU A 50 -11.06 9.64 -27.85
C GLU A 50 -12.32 8.87 -27.44
N ALA A 51 -12.99 8.23 -28.39
CA ALA A 51 -14.17 7.40 -28.13
C ALA A 51 -13.84 6.27 -27.14
N GLN A 52 -12.72 5.58 -27.32
CA GLN A 52 -12.32 4.49 -26.41
C GLN A 52 -12.04 4.99 -24.99
N LYS A 53 -11.42 6.15 -24.82
CA LYS A 53 -11.17 6.76 -23.50
C LYS A 53 -12.47 7.12 -22.80
N LEU A 54 -13.37 7.81 -23.50
CA LEU A 54 -14.66 8.21 -22.93
C LEU A 54 -15.55 7.02 -22.58
N MET A 55 -15.56 5.98 -23.44
CA MET A 55 -16.33 4.75 -23.14
C MET A 55 -15.78 3.96 -21.97
N ARG A 56 -14.45 3.94 -21.78
CA ARG A 56 -13.83 3.32 -20.60
C ARG A 56 -14.18 4.10 -19.34
N GLU A 57 -14.07 5.42 -19.35
CA GLU A 57 -14.46 6.28 -18.24
C GLU A 57 -15.95 6.10 -17.88
N ARG A 58 -16.81 6.08 -18.90
CA ARG A 58 -18.24 5.83 -18.73
C ARG A 58 -18.51 4.51 -18.04
N GLN A 59 -17.88 3.42 -18.50
CA GLN A 59 -18.06 2.09 -17.92
C GLN A 59 -17.60 2.04 -16.46
N GLN A 60 -16.45 2.64 -16.14
CA GLN A 60 -15.95 2.69 -14.77
C GLN A 60 -16.90 3.43 -13.81
N LEU A 61 -17.44 4.58 -14.24
CA LEU A 61 -18.41 5.34 -13.45
C LEU A 61 -19.74 4.60 -13.30
N ASP A 62 -20.22 3.97 -14.37
CA ASP A 62 -21.48 3.20 -14.35
C ASP A 62 -21.36 2.00 -13.41
N ASP A 63 -20.28 1.22 -13.52
CA ASP A 63 -20.01 0.09 -12.64
C ASP A 63 -19.91 0.52 -11.17
N GLY A 64 -19.21 1.63 -10.88
CA GLY A 64 -19.08 2.18 -9.55
C GLY A 64 -20.42 2.63 -8.96
N ILE A 65 -21.19 3.42 -9.70
CA ILE A 65 -22.49 3.94 -9.25
C ILE A 65 -23.51 2.80 -9.06
N ASN A 66 -23.61 1.89 -10.03
CA ASN A 66 -24.52 0.76 -9.94
C ASN A 66 -24.13 -0.21 -8.84
N GLY A 67 -22.84 -0.40 -8.62
CA GLY A 67 -22.33 -1.20 -7.51
C GLY A 67 -22.77 -0.69 -6.15
N VAL A 68 -22.68 0.61 -5.91
CA VAL A 68 -23.13 1.24 -4.66
C VAL A 68 -24.65 1.14 -4.52
N LYS A 69 -25.41 1.42 -5.58
CA LYS A 69 -26.88 1.30 -5.57
C LYS A 69 -27.33 -0.12 -5.23
N GLN A 70 -26.68 -1.14 -5.80
CA GLN A 70 -26.98 -2.54 -5.52
C GLN A 70 -26.73 -2.91 -4.05
N LEU A 71 -25.62 -2.43 -3.47
CA LEU A 71 -25.36 -2.65 -2.04
C LEU A 71 -26.43 -2.00 -1.16
N GLU A 72 -26.83 -0.75 -1.45
CA GLU A 72 -27.89 -0.05 -0.71
C GLU A 72 -29.23 -0.78 -0.83
N GLN A 73 -29.59 -1.23 -2.03
CA GLN A 73 -30.85 -1.95 -2.24
C GLN A 73 -30.85 -3.28 -1.48
N GLN A 74 -29.78 -4.10 -1.64
CA GLN A 74 -29.67 -5.37 -0.94
C GLN A 74 -29.68 -5.20 0.59
N LEU A 75 -29.06 -4.14 1.11
CA LEU A 75 -29.11 -3.83 2.53
C LEU A 75 -30.56 -3.58 3.00
N ASN A 76 -31.29 -2.74 2.30
CA ASN A 76 -32.66 -2.41 2.65
C ASN A 76 -33.59 -3.64 2.50
N ASP A 77 -33.49 -4.37 1.40
CA ASP A 77 -34.29 -5.58 1.15
C ASP A 77 -34.10 -6.62 2.27
N ASN A 78 -32.87 -6.85 2.73
CA ASN A 78 -32.59 -7.81 3.80
C ASN A 78 -33.08 -7.29 5.19
N ILE A 79 -33.03 -5.99 5.45
CA ILE A 79 -33.60 -5.40 6.68
C ILE A 79 -35.11 -5.62 6.69
N GLU A 80 -35.81 -5.32 5.59
CA GLU A 80 -37.25 -5.52 5.44
C GLU A 80 -37.64 -7.00 5.58
N LEU A 81 -36.84 -7.92 5.03
CA LEU A 81 -37.05 -9.37 5.17
C LEU A 81 -36.92 -9.84 6.63
N ILE A 82 -35.97 -9.29 7.40
CA ILE A 82 -35.87 -9.60 8.82
C ILE A 82 -37.09 -9.12 9.58
N GLU A 83 -37.54 -7.88 9.35
CA GLU A 83 -38.72 -7.31 10.00
C GLU A 83 -39.98 -8.14 9.70
N LEU A 84 -40.18 -8.49 8.44
CA LEU A 84 -41.32 -9.31 8.02
C LEU A 84 -41.25 -10.71 8.63
N GLY A 85 -40.07 -11.37 8.61
CA GLY A 85 -39.90 -12.69 9.20
C GLY A 85 -40.08 -12.71 10.72
N GLU A 86 -39.71 -11.63 11.43
CA GLU A 86 -40.00 -11.46 12.86
C GLU A 86 -41.50 -11.29 13.12
N GLU A 87 -42.23 -10.52 12.29
CA GLU A 87 -43.66 -10.32 12.41
C GLU A 87 -44.46 -11.61 12.15
N GLU A 88 -44.05 -12.38 11.15
CA GLU A 88 -44.69 -13.66 10.80
C GLU A 88 -44.22 -14.83 11.66
N GLY A 89 -43.16 -14.66 12.46
CA GLY A 89 -42.57 -15.72 13.30
C GLY A 89 -41.77 -16.75 12.51
N ASP A 90 -41.40 -16.45 11.25
CA ASP A 90 -40.64 -17.35 10.37
C ASP A 90 -39.11 -17.18 10.61
N GLN A 91 -38.59 -18.01 11.54
CA GLN A 91 -37.16 -18.04 11.87
C GLN A 91 -36.27 -18.47 10.70
N SER A 92 -36.78 -19.13 9.67
CA SER A 92 -36.00 -19.54 8.50
C SER A 92 -35.67 -18.33 7.63
N VAL A 93 -36.67 -17.50 7.35
CA VAL A 93 -36.51 -16.24 6.60
C VAL A 93 -35.58 -15.28 7.32
N VAL A 94 -35.78 -15.12 8.65
CA VAL A 94 -34.88 -14.26 9.44
C VAL A 94 -33.43 -14.71 9.35
N LYS A 95 -33.17 -16.01 9.49
CA LYS A 95 -31.80 -16.54 9.42
C LYS A 95 -31.19 -16.37 8.04
N GLU A 96 -31.96 -16.62 6.98
CA GLU A 96 -31.48 -16.43 5.60
C GLU A 96 -31.07 -14.97 5.33
N ALA A 97 -31.89 -14.02 5.79
CA ALA A 97 -31.60 -12.59 5.65
C ALA A 97 -30.40 -12.15 6.54
N GLU A 98 -30.25 -12.70 7.75
CA GLU A 98 -29.06 -12.45 8.59
C GLU A 98 -27.76 -12.96 7.91
N ASP A 99 -27.79 -14.14 7.31
CA ASP A 99 -26.64 -14.70 6.59
C ASP A 99 -26.33 -13.88 5.31
N ALA A 100 -27.37 -13.40 4.62
CA ALA A 100 -27.22 -12.50 3.47
C ALA A 100 -26.61 -11.15 3.87
N LEU A 101 -26.99 -10.57 5.02
CA LEU A 101 -26.37 -9.34 5.55
C LEU A 101 -24.88 -9.51 5.89
N LYS A 102 -24.50 -10.65 6.46
CA LYS A 102 -23.08 -10.95 6.71
C LYS A 102 -22.26 -11.05 5.41
N ALA A 103 -22.84 -11.70 4.39
CA ALA A 103 -22.22 -11.76 3.08
C ALA A 103 -22.13 -10.37 2.43
N LEU A 104 -23.16 -9.55 2.57
CA LEU A 104 -23.21 -8.18 2.05
C LEU A 104 -22.17 -7.29 2.72
N LYS A 105 -21.98 -7.40 4.04
CA LYS A 105 -20.91 -6.71 4.77
C LYS A 105 -19.54 -7.06 4.18
N ALA A 106 -19.26 -8.34 3.96
CA ALA A 106 -18.00 -8.79 3.37
C ALA A 106 -17.82 -8.25 1.94
N GLU A 107 -18.88 -8.19 1.14
CA GLU A 107 -18.86 -7.60 -0.21
C GLU A 107 -18.63 -6.09 -0.17
N ALA A 108 -19.33 -5.37 0.71
CA ALA A 108 -19.13 -3.93 0.88
C ALA A 108 -17.70 -3.59 1.32
N GLY A 109 -17.13 -4.37 2.24
CA GLY A 109 -15.74 -4.24 2.66
C GLY A 109 -14.76 -4.47 1.51
N ARG A 110 -14.93 -5.52 0.70
CA ARG A 110 -14.10 -5.75 -0.49
C ARG A 110 -14.16 -4.58 -1.47
N ARG A 111 -15.34 -4.09 -1.82
CA ARG A 111 -15.51 -2.95 -2.73
C ARG A 111 -14.94 -1.66 -2.15
N GLN A 112 -15.02 -1.49 -0.84
CA GLN A 112 -14.38 -0.34 -0.17
C GLN A 112 -12.87 -0.38 -0.36
N VAL A 113 -12.23 -1.53 -0.14
CA VAL A 113 -10.79 -1.69 -0.36
C VAL A 113 -10.44 -1.50 -1.84
N GLU A 114 -11.20 -2.10 -2.77
CA GLU A 114 -10.99 -1.92 -4.22
C GLU A 114 -11.10 -0.44 -4.63
N ALA A 115 -12.07 0.29 -4.10
CA ALA A 115 -12.21 1.73 -4.33
C ALA A 115 -11.02 2.53 -3.80
N MET A 116 -10.50 2.17 -2.62
CA MET A 116 -9.30 2.78 -2.03
C MET A 116 -8.04 2.54 -2.86
N LEU A 117 -8.03 1.47 -3.65
CA LEU A 117 -6.93 1.06 -4.53
C LEU A 117 -7.15 1.50 -6.00
N SER A 118 -7.82 2.62 -6.22
CA SER A 118 -8.17 3.14 -7.56
C SER A 118 -7.20 4.18 -8.12
N GLY A 119 -6.09 4.46 -7.45
CA GLY A 119 -5.04 5.34 -7.95
C GLY A 119 -4.39 4.81 -9.23
N GLU A 120 -3.90 5.71 -10.09
CA GLU A 120 -3.32 5.38 -11.41
C GLU A 120 -2.24 4.28 -11.34
N ALA A 121 -1.42 4.28 -10.28
CA ALA A 121 -0.35 3.31 -10.09
C ALA A 121 -0.74 2.13 -9.19
N ASP A 122 -1.91 2.17 -8.54
CA ASP A 122 -2.27 1.21 -7.50
C ASP A 122 -2.34 -0.24 -8.01
N GLY A 123 -2.75 -0.42 -9.27
CA GLY A 123 -2.81 -1.74 -9.92
C GLY A 123 -1.46 -2.39 -10.21
N ASN A 124 -0.36 -1.63 -10.07
CA ASN A 124 0.97 -2.09 -10.47
C ASN A 124 1.61 -3.03 -9.45
N ASP A 125 2.59 -3.79 -9.93
CA ASP A 125 3.61 -4.42 -9.10
C ASP A 125 4.41 -3.36 -8.33
N THR A 126 5.10 -3.75 -7.27
CA THR A 126 5.84 -2.79 -6.46
C THR A 126 7.21 -3.28 -6.04
N TYR A 127 8.13 -2.34 -5.91
CA TYR A 127 9.37 -2.53 -5.16
C TYR A 127 9.15 -2.10 -3.71
N LEU A 128 9.64 -2.92 -2.78
CA LEU A 128 9.69 -2.59 -1.36
C LEU A 128 11.15 -2.68 -0.91
N GLU A 129 11.67 -1.58 -0.42
CA GLU A 129 13.02 -1.50 0.14
C GLU A 129 12.97 -1.36 1.65
N VAL A 130 13.80 -2.13 2.32
CA VAL A 130 13.99 -2.07 3.77
C VAL A 130 15.38 -1.55 4.04
N HIS A 131 15.52 -0.56 4.92
CA HIS A 131 16.81 0.00 5.32
C HIS A 131 16.92 0.02 6.86
N SER A 132 18.04 -0.46 7.38
CA SER A 132 18.35 -0.30 8.80
C SER A 132 18.63 1.18 9.11
N GLY A 133 18.07 1.66 10.21
CA GLY A 133 18.26 3.02 10.69
C GLY A 133 19.24 3.09 11.86
N ALA A 134 18.99 4.02 12.78
CA ALA A 134 19.79 4.15 14.00
C ALA A 134 19.56 2.95 14.94
N GLY A 135 20.64 2.42 15.51
CA GLY A 135 20.59 1.30 16.49
C GLY A 135 21.66 0.22 16.29
N GLY A 136 22.58 0.38 15.33
CA GLY A 136 23.68 -0.58 15.07
C GLY A 136 23.15 -1.97 14.71
N THR A 137 23.73 -3.03 15.29
CA THR A 137 23.34 -4.45 15.05
C THR A 137 21.85 -4.68 15.31
N GLU A 138 21.28 -4.02 16.33
CA GLU A 138 19.85 -4.14 16.67
C GLU A 138 18.95 -3.61 15.55
N SER A 139 19.28 -2.49 14.91
CA SER A 139 18.52 -1.95 13.77
C SER A 139 18.65 -2.81 12.51
N GLN A 140 19.80 -3.47 12.34
CA GLN A 140 20.03 -4.41 11.23
C GLN A 140 19.17 -5.68 11.40
N ASP A 141 19.04 -6.18 12.63
CA ASP A 141 18.14 -7.29 12.92
C ASP A 141 16.68 -6.87 12.76
N TRP A 142 16.33 -5.66 13.22
CA TRP A 142 14.98 -5.11 13.01
C TRP A 142 14.62 -5.02 11.52
N ALA A 143 15.54 -4.55 10.69
CA ALA A 143 15.34 -4.51 9.24
C ALA A 143 15.06 -5.92 8.66
N ASN A 144 15.77 -6.93 9.14
CA ASN A 144 15.54 -8.32 8.74
C ASN A 144 14.17 -8.86 9.20
N MET A 145 13.73 -8.49 10.41
CA MET A 145 12.39 -8.83 10.89
C MET A 145 11.30 -8.20 10.01
N LEU A 146 11.45 -6.92 9.62
CA LEU A 146 10.53 -6.24 8.71
C LEU A 146 10.51 -6.90 7.33
N LEU A 147 11.67 -7.24 6.77
CA LEU A 147 11.78 -7.95 5.51
C LEU A 147 10.96 -9.25 5.53
N ARG A 148 11.11 -10.04 6.60
CA ARG A 148 10.34 -11.27 6.81
C ARG A 148 8.85 -10.99 6.95
N MET A 149 8.46 -9.97 7.73
CA MET A 149 7.07 -9.58 7.95
C MET A 149 6.36 -9.26 6.63
N TYR A 150 6.95 -8.42 5.79
CA TYR A 150 6.36 -8.06 4.50
C TYR A 150 6.37 -9.21 3.49
N THR A 151 7.40 -10.05 3.52
CA THR A 151 7.44 -11.27 2.69
C THR A 151 6.27 -12.19 3.04
N ARG A 152 6.06 -12.45 4.32
CA ARG A 152 4.94 -13.30 4.79
C ARG A 152 3.57 -12.70 4.51
N TRP A 153 3.43 -11.39 4.69
CA TRP A 153 2.20 -10.71 4.32
C TRP A 153 1.90 -10.90 2.82
N ALA A 154 2.88 -10.66 1.96
CA ALA A 154 2.71 -10.80 0.53
C ALA A 154 2.38 -12.25 0.11
N GLU A 155 3.00 -13.25 0.74
CA GLU A 155 2.67 -14.67 0.54
C GLU A 155 1.23 -14.99 0.98
N ARG A 156 0.76 -14.46 2.12
CA ARG A 156 -0.62 -14.61 2.58
C ARG A 156 -1.62 -13.99 1.61
N GLN A 157 -1.28 -12.87 0.99
CA GLN A 157 -2.07 -12.21 -0.06
C GLN A 157 -1.93 -12.90 -1.43
N ARG A 158 -1.17 -14.01 -1.52
CA ARG A 158 -0.88 -14.76 -2.75
C ARG A 158 -0.13 -13.93 -3.80
N PHE A 159 0.59 -12.90 -3.38
CA PHE A 159 1.51 -12.19 -4.26
C PHE A 159 2.77 -13.01 -4.50
N LYS A 160 3.35 -12.84 -5.68
CA LYS A 160 4.66 -13.44 -5.98
C LYS A 160 5.75 -12.49 -5.50
N VAL A 161 6.61 -12.98 -4.60
CA VAL A 161 7.73 -12.20 -4.05
C VAL A 161 9.05 -12.67 -4.67
N GLU A 162 9.86 -11.72 -5.08
CA GLU A 162 11.21 -11.94 -5.60
C GLU A 162 12.19 -11.04 -4.85
N LEU A 163 13.15 -11.66 -4.17
CA LEU A 163 14.23 -10.93 -3.49
C LEU A 163 15.26 -10.49 -4.53
N LEU A 164 15.38 -9.18 -4.75
CA LEU A 164 16.28 -8.63 -5.77
C LEU A 164 17.68 -8.38 -5.25
N GLU A 165 17.76 -7.85 -4.03
CA GLU A 165 19.02 -7.45 -3.43
C GLU A 165 18.97 -7.56 -1.92
N VAL A 166 20.08 -7.98 -1.31
CA VAL A 166 20.28 -7.98 0.15
C VAL A 166 21.71 -7.55 0.44
N HIS A 167 21.84 -6.65 1.37
CA HIS A 167 23.13 -6.27 1.98
C HIS A 167 23.12 -6.71 3.43
N ASP A 168 23.94 -7.70 3.74
CA ASP A 168 24.06 -8.24 5.09
C ASP A 168 24.59 -7.21 6.08
N GLY A 169 24.15 -7.33 7.32
CA GLY A 169 24.72 -6.62 8.46
C GLY A 169 26.16 -7.06 8.75
N GLU A 170 26.82 -6.33 9.63
CA GLU A 170 28.21 -6.66 10.02
C GLU A 170 28.29 -7.86 10.96
N GLU A 171 27.35 -7.95 11.90
CA GLU A 171 27.31 -9.02 12.91
C GLU A 171 26.02 -9.85 12.81
N ALA A 172 24.89 -9.20 12.51
CA ALA A 172 23.59 -9.86 12.35
C ALA A 172 22.66 -8.99 11.50
N GLY A 173 21.56 -9.58 10.98
CA GLY A 173 20.55 -8.88 10.24
C GLY A 173 21.02 -8.35 8.89
N ILE A 174 20.36 -7.29 8.40
CA ILE A 174 20.62 -6.70 7.09
C ILE A 174 20.78 -5.18 7.20
N LYS A 175 21.65 -4.61 6.36
CA LYS A 175 21.75 -3.14 6.16
C LYS A 175 20.62 -2.64 5.28
N SER A 176 20.34 -3.37 4.21
CA SER A 176 19.21 -3.09 3.31
C SER A 176 18.80 -4.33 2.53
N ALA A 177 17.56 -4.35 2.08
CA ALA A 177 17.05 -5.34 1.13
C ALA A 177 16.02 -4.72 0.21
N THR A 178 15.91 -5.27 -1.02
CA THR A 178 14.90 -4.89 -2.00
C THR A 178 14.08 -6.10 -2.42
N LEU A 179 12.78 -6.04 -2.22
CA LEU A 179 11.80 -7.01 -2.70
C LEU A 179 11.07 -6.46 -3.92
N LEU A 180 10.80 -7.33 -4.88
CA LEU A 180 9.81 -7.10 -5.92
C LEU A 180 8.57 -7.93 -5.59
N VAL A 181 7.45 -7.24 -5.34
CA VAL A 181 6.16 -7.86 -5.04
C VAL A 181 5.26 -7.72 -6.27
N LYS A 182 4.87 -8.86 -6.85
CA LYS A 182 4.08 -8.94 -8.08
C LYS A 182 2.66 -9.40 -7.78
N GLY A 183 1.71 -8.65 -8.27
CA GLY A 183 0.29 -8.98 -8.18
C GLY A 183 -0.61 -7.77 -8.32
N HIS A 184 -1.88 -8.02 -8.61
CA HIS A 184 -2.86 -6.96 -8.79
C HIS A 184 -3.00 -6.13 -7.49
N ASN A 185 -2.85 -4.82 -7.59
CA ASN A 185 -2.90 -3.87 -6.49
C ASN A 185 -1.77 -4.01 -5.44
N ALA A 186 -0.64 -4.65 -5.78
CA ALA A 186 0.47 -4.81 -4.84
C ALA A 186 1.01 -3.44 -4.36
N TYR A 187 1.20 -2.49 -5.28
CA TYR A 187 1.58 -1.12 -4.91
C TYR A 187 0.50 -0.42 -4.09
N GLY A 188 -0.75 -0.53 -4.52
CA GLY A 188 -1.87 0.11 -3.83
C GLY A 188 -1.95 -0.25 -2.35
N TRP A 189 -1.74 -1.52 -2.01
CA TRP A 189 -1.70 -1.98 -0.63
C TRP A 189 -0.47 -1.47 0.14
N LEU A 190 0.71 -1.60 -0.46
CA LEU A 190 1.98 -1.33 0.23
C LEU A 190 2.34 0.16 0.28
N LYS A 191 1.77 1.02 -0.57
CA LYS A 191 2.10 2.45 -0.65
C LYS A 191 1.99 3.21 0.68
N THR A 192 1.13 2.74 1.58
CA THR A 192 0.93 3.33 2.90
C THR A 192 1.97 2.87 3.92
N GLU A 193 2.78 1.87 3.61
CA GLU A 193 3.79 1.32 4.50
C GLU A 193 5.15 2.04 4.41
N SER A 194 5.28 3.00 3.49
CA SER A 194 6.49 3.85 3.40
C SER A 194 6.61 4.74 4.63
N GLY A 195 7.73 4.64 5.34
CA GLY A 195 8.02 5.45 6.51
C GLY A 195 8.94 4.77 7.51
N VAL A 196 8.99 5.30 8.73
CA VAL A 196 9.85 4.80 9.80
C VAL A 196 9.08 3.87 10.74
N HIS A 197 9.64 2.71 10.99
CA HIS A 197 9.13 1.69 11.92
C HIS A 197 10.02 1.64 13.15
N ARG A 198 9.43 1.81 14.33
CA ARG A 198 10.12 1.78 15.62
C ARG A 198 9.94 0.44 16.31
N LEU A 199 11.02 -0.18 16.76
CA LEU A 199 11.01 -1.38 17.60
C LEU A 199 11.50 -1.04 18.99
N VAL A 200 10.79 -1.49 20.00
CA VAL A 200 11.20 -1.45 21.42
C VAL A 200 11.18 -2.86 21.97
N ARG A 201 12.36 -3.40 22.29
CA ARG A 201 12.50 -4.73 22.90
C ARG A 201 13.74 -4.84 23.76
N ILE A 202 13.82 -5.91 24.57
CA ILE A 202 15.08 -6.33 25.19
C ILE A 202 15.97 -6.91 24.10
N SER A 203 17.16 -6.31 23.91
CA SER A 203 18.07 -6.71 22.84
C SER A 203 18.66 -8.10 23.10
N PRO A 204 18.59 -9.03 22.12
CA PRO A 204 19.29 -10.30 22.21
C PRO A 204 20.82 -10.16 22.04
N TYR A 205 21.30 -9.01 21.60
CA TYR A 205 22.71 -8.68 21.40
C TYR A 205 23.34 -7.93 22.58
N ASP A 206 22.54 -7.51 23.56
CA ASP A 206 23.04 -6.85 24.77
C ASP A 206 23.16 -7.86 25.93
N SER A 207 24.39 -8.12 26.36
CA SER A 207 24.68 -9.02 27.49
C SER A 207 24.00 -8.60 28.81
N ASN A 208 23.64 -7.32 28.93
CA ASN A 208 22.96 -6.79 30.13
C ASN A 208 21.43 -6.87 30.02
N ALA A 209 20.88 -7.43 28.95
CA ALA A 209 19.46 -7.57 28.70
C ALA A 209 18.67 -6.24 28.83
N ARG A 210 19.27 -5.14 28.40
CA ARG A 210 18.63 -3.81 28.42
C ARG A 210 17.63 -3.67 27.30
N ARG A 211 16.61 -2.84 27.54
CA ARG A 211 15.65 -2.43 26.54
C ARG A 211 16.29 -1.45 25.57
N HIS A 212 16.19 -1.72 24.29
CA HIS A 212 16.67 -0.87 23.21
C HIS A 212 15.54 -0.39 22.32
N THR A 213 15.71 0.78 21.74
CA THR A 213 14.85 1.31 20.70
C THR A 213 15.63 1.36 19.40
N SER A 214 15.06 0.76 18.34
CA SER A 214 15.68 0.67 17.03
C SER A 214 14.73 1.16 15.95
N PHE A 215 15.29 1.73 14.90
CA PHE A 215 14.53 2.27 13.80
C PHE A 215 14.95 1.62 12.48
N SER A 216 13.97 1.38 11.62
CA SER A 216 14.19 0.97 10.24
C SER A 216 13.20 1.68 9.34
N SER A 217 13.59 2.00 8.13
CA SER A 217 12.73 2.66 7.15
C SER A 217 12.32 1.72 6.04
N ILE A 218 11.08 1.86 5.62
CA ILE A 218 10.51 1.17 4.46
C ILE A 218 10.27 2.21 3.37
N TRP A 219 10.60 1.85 2.14
CA TRP A 219 10.31 2.62 0.94
C TRP A 219 9.57 1.74 -0.05
N VAL A 220 8.45 2.23 -0.54
CA VAL A 220 7.59 1.51 -1.48
C VAL A 220 7.41 2.38 -2.72
N TYR A 221 7.63 1.82 -3.90
CA TYR A 221 7.44 2.52 -5.17
C TYR A 221 6.97 1.56 -6.26
N PRO A 222 6.10 2.03 -7.18
CA PRO A 222 5.48 1.16 -8.16
C PRO A 222 6.48 0.69 -9.22
N VAL A 223 6.23 -0.50 -9.78
CA VAL A 223 6.83 -0.89 -11.06
C VAL A 223 6.10 -0.13 -12.16
N VAL A 224 6.83 0.65 -12.93
CA VAL A 224 6.26 1.43 -14.02
C VAL A 224 6.12 0.56 -15.26
N ASP A 225 4.92 0.46 -15.80
CA ASP A 225 4.70 -0.03 -17.16
C ASP A 225 5.18 1.01 -18.18
N ASP A 226 5.61 0.56 -19.37
CA ASP A 226 6.13 1.40 -20.46
C ASP A 226 5.15 2.50 -20.97
N SER A 227 3.97 2.59 -20.37
CA SER A 227 2.91 3.53 -20.80
C SER A 227 3.17 4.99 -20.37
N ILE A 228 4.03 5.23 -19.37
CA ILE A 228 4.46 6.58 -18.99
C ILE A 228 5.92 6.74 -19.37
N GLN A 229 6.15 7.43 -20.51
CA GLN A 229 7.49 7.75 -20.99
C GLN A 229 8.14 8.76 -20.03
N ILE A 230 8.88 8.26 -19.05
CA ILE A 230 9.85 9.09 -18.36
C ILE A 230 11.11 9.06 -19.22
N GLU A 231 11.36 10.14 -19.93
CA GLU A 231 12.62 10.33 -20.65
C GLU A 231 13.75 10.55 -19.66
N ILE A 232 14.58 9.52 -19.48
CA ILE A 232 15.81 9.63 -18.72
C ILE A 232 16.96 9.78 -19.71
N ASN A 233 17.62 10.93 -19.68
CA ASN A 233 18.84 11.10 -20.45
C ASN A 233 19.98 10.35 -19.78
N GLU A 234 20.66 9.47 -20.50
CA GLU A 234 21.84 8.75 -19.97
C GLU A 234 22.96 9.72 -19.56
N SER A 235 23.04 10.89 -20.19
CA SER A 235 24.00 11.95 -19.85
C SER A 235 23.82 12.52 -18.45
N ASP A 236 22.61 12.44 -17.89
CA ASP A 236 22.28 12.95 -16.56
C ASP A 236 22.49 11.88 -15.48
N CYS A 237 22.93 10.69 -15.90
CA CYS A 237 23.14 9.56 -15.01
C CYS A 237 24.62 9.21 -14.89
N ARG A 238 25.12 9.12 -13.66
CA ARG A 238 26.43 8.53 -13.37
C ARG A 238 26.26 7.05 -13.09
N ILE A 239 26.94 6.21 -13.87
CA ILE A 239 26.90 4.77 -13.75
C ILE A 239 28.24 4.30 -13.18
N ASP A 240 28.20 3.74 -11.99
CA ASP A 240 29.36 3.16 -11.31
C ASP A 240 29.22 1.64 -11.28
N THR A 241 30.25 0.91 -11.68
CA THR A 241 30.33 -0.54 -11.53
C THR A 241 31.28 -0.88 -10.39
N TYR A 242 30.89 -1.85 -9.58
CA TYR A 242 31.69 -2.26 -8.43
C TYR A 242 31.55 -3.77 -8.19
N ARG A 243 32.41 -4.29 -7.33
CA ARG A 243 32.38 -5.70 -6.95
C ARG A 243 31.24 -5.94 -5.99
N SER A 244 30.42 -6.96 -6.31
CA SER A 244 29.37 -7.36 -5.38
C SER A 244 29.99 -7.89 -4.09
N SER A 245 29.47 -7.42 -2.96
CA SER A 245 29.83 -7.90 -1.61
C SER A 245 28.74 -8.87 -1.14
N GLY A 246 29.08 -10.16 -1.01
CA GLY A 246 28.15 -11.17 -0.51
C GLY A 246 28.87 -12.47 -0.18
N ALA A 247 28.28 -13.31 0.65
CA ALA A 247 28.74 -14.65 0.99
C ALA A 247 28.59 -15.59 -0.21
N GLY A 248 29.50 -15.50 -1.19
CA GLY A 248 29.54 -16.32 -2.38
C GLY A 248 30.95 -16.61 -2.79
N GLY A 249 31.19 -17.80 -3.37
CA GLY A 249 32.48 -18.34 -3.71
C GLY A 249 33.38 -17.45 -4.60
N GLN A 250 34.61 -17.90 -4.88
CA GLN A 250 35.70 -17.15 -5.53
C GLN A 250 35.36 -16.33 -6.79
N HIS A 251 34.22 -16.62 -7.46
CA HIS A 251 33.76 -15.90 -8.66
C HIS A 251 33.02 -14.60 -8.37
N VAL A 252 32.40 -14.48 -7.23
CA VAL A 252 31.60 -13.26 -6.83
C VAL A 252 32.55 -12.10 -6.50
N ASN A 253 33.74 -12.42 -5.99
CA ASN A 253 34.71 -11.41 -5.55
C ASN A 253 35.69 -10.94 -6.64
N THR A 254 35.61 -11.49 -7.87
CA THR A 254 36.55 -11.17 -8.95
C THR A 254 35.96 -10.38 -10.10
N THR A 255 34.62 -10.22 -10.18
CA THR A 255 34.00 -9.56 -11.32
C THR A 255 33.19 -8.35 -10.85
N ASP A 256 33.38 -7.19 -11.46
CA ASP A 256 32.62 -5.96 -11.20
C ASP A 256 31.23 -6.07 -11.88
N SER A 257 30.35 -6.91 -11.32
CA SER A 257 29.02 -7.18 -11.86
C SER A 257 27.92 -6.29 -11.27
N ALA A 258 28.15 -5.68 -10.11
CA ALA A 258 27.21 -4.76 -9.47
C ALA A 258 27.19 -3.40 -10.18
N VAL A 259 26.00 -2.87 -10.36
CA VAL A 259 25.79 -1.58 -11.04
C VAL A 259 25.04 -0.62 -10.10
N ARG A 260 25.57 0.60 -9.95
CA ARG A 260 24.93 1.71 -9.28
C ARG A 260 24.68 2.81 -10.31
N ILE A 261 23.44 3.30 -10.36
CA ILE A 261 23.07 4.43 -11.19
C ILE A 261 22.66 5.59 -10.28
N THR A 262 23.29 6.74 -10.46
CA THR A 262 22.95 7.98 -9.77
C THR A 262 22.42 8.98 -10.79
N HIS A 263 21.16 9.36 -10.66
CA HIS A 263 20.60 10.45 -11.47
C HIS A 263 20.98 11.79 -10.83
N ILE A 264 21.87 12.53 -11.50
CA ILE A 264 22.51 13.75 -10.93
C ILE A 264 21.47 14.83 -10.61
N PRO A 265 20.48 15.16 -11.48
CA PRO A 265 19.54 16.24 -11.22
C PRO A 265 18.61 15.99 -10.02
N THR A 266 18.20 14.74 -9.79
CA THR A 266 17.27 14.38 -8.69
C THR A 266 17.96 13.83 -7.46
N GLY A 267 19.24 13.44 -7.57
CA GLY A 267 19.99 12.78 -6.49
C GLY A 267 19.53 11.34 -6.21
N ILE A 268 18.64 10.79 -7.03
CA ILE A 268 18.16 9.41 -6.87
C ILE A 268 19.28 8.43 -7.18
N VAL A 269 19.51 7.48 -6.27
CA VAL A 269 20.49 6.41 -6.40
C VAL A 269 19.81 5.07 -6.38
N VAL A 270 20.14 4.24 -7.33
CA VAL A 270 19.70 2.81 -7.40
C VAL A 270 20.92 1.92 -7.58
N GLN A 271 20.82 0.69 -7.06
CA GLN A 271 21.90 -0.27 -7.22
C GLN A 271 21.30 -1.69 -7.43
N CYS A 272 21.95 -2.47 -8.26
CA CYS A 272 21.57 -3.84 -8.56
C CYS A 272 22.80 -4.74 -8.67
N GLN A 273 22.81 -5.89 -7.96
CA GLN A 273 23.89 -6.87 -7.98
C GLN A 273 23.40 -8.32 -8.06
N GLN A 274 22.13 -8.52 -8.41
CA GLN A 274 21.46 -9.82 -8.37
C GLN A 274 22.02 -10.85 -9.36
N GLU A 275 22.37 -10.39 -10.55
CA GLU A 275 22.79 -11.26 -11.65
C GLU A 275 24.32 -11.29 -11.77
N ARG A 276 24.86 -12.43 -12.26
CA ARG A 276 26.29 -12.54 -12.61
C ARG A 276 26.67 -11.70 -13.84
N SER A 277 25.68 -11.26 -14.60
CA SER A 277 25.84 -10.46 -15.80
C SER A 277 25.65 -8.99 -15.48
N GLN A 278 26.71 -8.19 -15.66
CA GLN A 278 26.67 -6.72 -15.56
C GLN A 278 25.58 -6.09 -16.44
N HIS A 279 25.38 -6.63 -17.65
CA HIS A 279 24.35 -6.15 -18.57
C HIS A 279 22.92 -6.32 -18.01
N LYS A 280 22.64 -7.46 -17.37
CA LYS A 280 21.35 -7.72 -16.77
C LYS A 280 21.13 -6.84 -15.53
N ASN A 281 22.16 -6.66 -14.70
CA ASN A 281 22.10 -5.76 -13.56
C ASN A 281 21.90 -4.31 -13.99
N ARG A 282 22.56 -3.90 -15.11
CA ARG A 282 22.36 -2.56 -15.67
C ARG A 282 20.90 -2.35 -16.13
N ALA A 283 20.32 -3.30 -16.86
CA ALA A 283 18.93 -3.21 -17.30
C ALA A 283 17.96 -3.11 -16.11
N LYS A 284 18.09 -3.99 -15.12
CA LYS A 284 17.28 -3.93 -13.88
C LYS A 284 17.48 -2.63 -13.12
N ALA A 285 18.69 -2.12 -13.01
CA ALA A 285 18.96 -0.84 -12.35
C ALA A 285 18.28 0.33 -13.09
N TRP A 286 18.21 0.31 -14.42
CA TRP A 286 17.44 1.29 -15.19
C TRP A 286 15.95 1.23 -14.91
N ASP A 287 15.37 0.02 -14.82
CA ASP A 287 13.96 -0.16 -14.47
C ASP A 287 13.65 0.34 -13.05
N MET A 288 14.54 0.06 -12.11
CA MET A 288 14.45 0.59 -10.75
C MET A 288 14.55 2.13 -10.71
N LEU A 289 15.42 2.73 -11.52
CA LEU A 289 15.54 4.18 -11.61
C LEU A 289 14.27 4.82 -12.17
N ARG A 290 13.69 4.24 -13.24
CA ARG A 290 12.41 4.70 -13.82
C ARG A 290 11.30 4.65 -12.77
N ALA A 291 11.19 3.54 -12.02
CA ALA A 291 10.20 3.38 -10.97
C ALA A 291 10.32 4.44 -9.88
N ARG A 292 11.53 4.71 -9.40
CA ARG A 292 11.75 5.77 -8.40
C ARG A 292 11.48 7.17 -8.92
N MET A 293 11.83 7.46 -10.17
CA MET A 293 11.53 8.75 -10.78
C MET A 293 10.03 8.95 -10.98
N TYR A 294 9.31 7.89 -11.36
CA TYR A 294 7.86 7.92 -11.48
C TYR A 294 7.19 8.22 -10.14
N GLU A 295 7.61 7.55 -9.07
CA GLU A 295 7.09 7.82 -7.72
C GLU A 295 7.37 9.29 -7.30
N ALA A 296 8.57 9.78 -7.56
CA ALA A 296 8.93 11.16 -7.25
C ALA A 296 8.05 12.16 -8.03
N GLU A 297 7.72 11.87 -9.29
CA GLU A 297 6.82 12.71 -10.09
C GLU A 297 5.37 12.60 -9.64
N LEU A 298 4.88 11.38 -9.30
CA LEU A 298 3.55 11.19 -8.69
C LEU A 298 3.43 11.96 -7.39
N LYS A 299 4.41 11.83 -6.50
CA LYS A 299 4.43 12.55 -5.23
C LYS A 299 4.43 14.06 -5.45
N LYS A 300 5.21 14.55 -6.41
CA LYS A 300 5.24 15.97 -6.77
C LYS A 300 3.90 16.46 -7.31
N ARG A 301 3.16 15.63 -8.07
CA ARG A 301 1.80 15.94 -8.52
C ARG A 301 0.78 15.89 -7.38
N GLU A 302 0.89 14.90 -6.49
CA GLU A 302 0.08 14.80 -5.27
C GLU A 302 0.36 15.96 -4.32
N ASP A 303 1.64 16.32 -4.13
CA ASP A 303 2.06 17.47 -3.31
C ASP A 303 1.60 18.79 -3.92
N ALA A 304 1.61 18.93 -5.24
CA ALA A 304 1.08 20.11 -5.93
C ALA A 304 -0.44 20.22 -5.78
N ALA A 305 -1.16 19.10 -5.89
CA ALA A 305 -2.61 19.05 -5.65
C ALA A 305 -2.96 19.28 -4.15
N SER A 306 -2.12 18.79 -3.25
CA SER A 306 -2.26 19.01 -1.80
C SER A 306 -1.85 20.42 -1.40
N ALA A 307 -0.87 21.04 -2.05
CA ALA A 307 -0.44 22.43 -1.79
C ALA A 307 -1.49 23.44 -2.26
N GLU A 308 -2.26 23.13 -3.29
CA GLU A 308 -3.48 23.91 -3.63
C GLU A 308 -4.57 23.76 -2.56
N ALA A 309 -4.65 22.59 -1.90
CA ALA A 309 -5.63 22.31 -0.84
C ALA A 309 -5.14 22.73 0.56
N ALA A 310 -3.83 22.79 0.80
CA ALA A 310 -3.21 23.02 2.12
C ALA A 310 -2.17 24.12 2.09
N SER A 311 -2.58 25.37 1.86
CA SER A 311 -1.72 26.54 2.14
C SER A 311 -1.51 26.77 3.66
N LYS A 312 -1.62 25.75 4.49
CA LYS A 312 -1.36 25.78 5.95
C LYS A 312 -0.97 24.41 6.45
N THR A 313 0.31 24.08 6.49
CA THR A 313 1.01 23.49 7.63
C THR A 313 2.40 22.98 7.22
N GLU A 314 3.42 23.34 7.99
CA GLU A 314 4.83 23.00 7.79
C GLU A 314 5.06 21.48 7.94
N ILE A 315 5.88 20.95 7.04
CA ILE A 315 6.31 19.54 7.02
C ILE A 315 7.52 19.37 7.93
N GLY A 316 7.35 18.65 9.04
CA GLY A 316 8.44 18.21 9.91
C GLY A 316 8.99 16.84 9.50
N TRP A 317 10.29 16.71 9.42
CA TRP A 317 11.02 15.45 9.24
C TRP A 317 10.73 14.47 10.39
N GLY A 318 10.41 13.17 10.07
CA GLY A 318 10.47 12.05 11.02
C GLY A 318 9.15 11.43 11.43
N HIS A 319 8.15 11.32 10.54
CA HIS A 319 6.93 10.61 10.88
C HIS A 319 7.18 9.11 11.00
N GLN A 320 7.25 8.65 12.25
CA GLN A 320 7.12 7.23 12.57
C GLN A 320 5.69 6.82 12.21
N ILE A 321 5.55 5.81 11.35
CA ILE A 321 4.23 5.33 10.96
C ILE A 321 3.69 4.27 11.91
N ARG A 322 4.59 3.44 12.49
CA ARG A 322 4.18 2.35 13.38
C ARG A 322 5.23 2.06 14.45
N SER A 323 4.76 1.84 15.68
CA SER A 323 5.58 1.46 16.83
C SER A 323 5.28 0.01 17.23
N TYR A 324 6.33 -0.76 17.43
CA TYR A 324 6.29 -2.18 17.84
C TYR A 324 6.98 -2.30 19.19
N VAL A 325 6.20 -2.59 20.22
CA VAL A 325 6.70 -2.79 21.59
C VAL A 325 6.54 -4.26 21.96
N LEU A 326 7.65 -4.94 22.22
CA LEU A 326 7.66 -6.33 22.63
C LEU A 326 7.84 -6.48 24.15
N GLN A 327 8.49 -5.51 24.81
CA GLN A 327 8.66 -5.45 26.27
C GLN A 327 8.63 -4.00 26.75
N PRO A 328 8.09 -3.70 27.98
CA PRO A 328 7.57 -4.63 28.99
C PRO A 328 6.15 -5.13 28.73
N TYR A 329 5.45 -4.56 27.79
CA TYR A 329 4.13 -4.97 27.33
C TYR A 329 4.21 -5.28 25.83
N GLN A 330 3.21 -5.97 25.30
CA GLN A 330 3.16 -6.35 23.91
C GLN A 330 2.10 -5.51 23.18
N MET A 331 2.52 -4.69 22.21
CA MET A 331 1.63 -3.88 21.42
C MET A 331 2.28 -3.44 20.11
N VAL A 332 1.53 -3.48 19.03
CA VAL A 332 1.85 -2.80 17.78
C VAL A 332 0.80 -1.70 17.58
N LYS A 333 1.23 -0.45 17.35
CA LYS A 333 0.33 0.69 17.16
C LYS A 333 0.73 1.48 15.92
N ASP A 334 -0.23 1.73 15.05
CA ASP A 334 -0.07 2.68 13.96
C ASP A 334 -0.35 4.10 14.47
N LEU A 335 0.64 4.97 14.33
CA LEU A 335 0.61 6.32 14.88
C LEU A 335 -0.23 7.29 14.05
N ARG A 336 -0.57 6.91 12.81
CA ARG A 336 -1.40 7.71 11.89
C ARG A 336 -2.88 7.48 12.11
N THR A 337 -3.25 6.23 12.36
CA THR A 337 -4.67 5.80 12.45
C THR A 337 -5.12 5.49 13.86
N GLY A 338 -4.17 5.27 14.78
CA GLY A 338 -4.45 4.84 16.14
C GLY A 338 -4.80 3.36 16.28
N VAL A 339 -4.88 2.60 15.18
CA VAL A 339 -5.12 1.15 15.22
C VAL A 339 -4.00 0.48 15.99
N ALA A 340 -4.35 -0.43 16.89
CA ALA A 340 -3.40 -1.15 17.74
C ALA A 340 -3.75 -2.63 17.84
N SER A 341 -2.72 -3.48 17.88
CA SER A 341 -2.82 -4.92 18.11
C SER A 341 -2.02 -5.31 19.35
N SER A 342 -2.59 -6.15 20.18
CA SER A 342 -1.91 -6.75 21.35
C SER A 342 -1.16 -8.05 21.03
N ALA A 343 -1.16 -8.47 19.76
CA ALA A 343 -0.52 -9.68 19.26
C ALA A 343 0.63 -9.34 18.30
N PRO A 344 1.77 -8.83 18.78
CA PRO A 344 2.88 -8.42 17.90
C PRO A 344 3.47 -9.57 17.10
N ASP A 345 3.42 -10.80 17.61
CA ASP A 345 3.92 -11.97 16.90
C ASP A 345 3.11 -12.26 15.62
N ASP A 346 1.78 -12.11 15.68
CA ASP A 346 0.92 -12.27 14.50
C ASP A 346 1.19 -11.17 13.45
N VAL A 347 1.37 -9.94 13.92
CA VAL A 347 1.73 -8.80 13.04
C VAL A 347 3.07 -9.04 12.37
N LEU A 348 4.10 -9.45 13.13
CA LEU A 348 5.44 -9.79 12.62
C LEU A 348 5.42 -11.04 11.73
N ASP A 349 4.41 -11.88 11.85
CA ASP A 349 4.16 -13.01 10.94
C ASP A 349 3.33 -12.62 9.71
N GLY A 350 3.05 -11.32 9.50
CA GLY A 350 2.42 -10.77 8.29
C GLY A 350 0.93 -10.50 8.40
N ASP A 351 0.36 -10.38 9.58
CA ASP A 351 -1.04 -9.93 9.76
C ASP A 351 -1.09 -8.40 9.79
N LEU A 352 -1.11 -7.79 8.59
CA LEU A 352 -1.01 -6.33 8.41
C LEU A 352 -2.28 -5.70 7.81
N ASN A 353 -3.28 -6.48 7.41
CA ASN A 353 -4.42 -5.97 6.65
C ASN A 353 -5.15 -4.86 7.37
N GLU A 354 -5.46 -5.02 8.66
CA GLU A 354 -6.18 -4.04 9.45
C GLU A 354 -5.45 -2.68 9.49
N PHE A 355 -4.13 -2.70 9.64
CA PHE A 355 -3.31 -1.49 9.64
C PHE A 355 -3.29 -0.82 8.26
N MET A 356 -3.13 -1.60 7.19
CA MET A 356 -3.10 -1.08 5.82
C MET A 356 -4.47 -0.53 5.40
N GLU A 357 -5.55 -1.23 5.70
CA GLU A 357 -6.92 -0.79 5.42
C GLU A 357 -7.24 0.52 6.14
N ALA A 358 -6.90 0.62 7.43
CA ALA A 358 -7.09 1.84 8.20
C ALA A 358 -6.25 3.00 7.65
N ALA A 359 -4.99 2.75 7.25
CA ALA A 359 -4.13 3.77 6.67
C ALA A 359 -4.65 4.24 5.29
N LEU A 360 -5.16 3.32 4.46
CA LEU A 360 -5.81 3.68 3.19
C LEU A 360 -7.07 4.53 3.43
N ALA A 361 -7.93 4.14 4.36
CA ALA A 361 -9.13 4.88 4.71
C ALA A 361 -8.81 6.28 5.25
N HIS A 362 -7.79 6.40 6.10
CA HIS A 362 -7.31 7.67 6.65
C HIS A 362 -6.84 8.62 5.53
N ARG A 363 -6.07 8.12 4.58
CA ARG A 363 -5.57 8.90 3.44
C ARG A 363 -6.71 9.46 2.57
N ILE A 364 -7.78 8.70 2.37
CA ILE A 364 -8.95 9.12 1.57
C ILE A 364 -9.81 10.14 2.32
N SER A 365 -9.93 9.99 3.63
CA SER A 365 -10.75 10.92 4.44
C SER A 365 -10.18 12.32 4.49
N GLY A 366 -8.92 12.54 4.08
CA GLY A 366 -8.24 13.84 4.18
C GLY A 366 -8.13 14.33 5.63
N ALA A 367 -8.32 13.42 6.60
CA ALA A 367 -8.12 13.76 8.00
C ALA A 367 -6.64 14.13 8.18
N ALA A 368 -6.39 15.31 8.75
CA ALA A 368 -5.03 15.67 9.15
C ALA A 368 -4.48 14.58 10.06
N ASP A 369 -3.20 14.22 9.88
CA ASP A 369 -2.54 13.23 10.72
C ASP A 369 -2.84 13.58 12.19
N ALA A 370 -3.70 12.79 12.81
CA ALA A 370 -3.91 12.89 14.23
C ALA A 370 -2.58 12.48 14.85
N VAL A 371 -1.89 13.42 15.51
CA VAL A 371 -0.72 13.11 16.33
C VAL A 371 -1.24 12.24 17.47
N VAL A 372 -1.27 10.94 17.23
CA VAL A 372 -1.59 9.97 18.27
C VAL A 372 -0.35 9.90 19.16
N GLU A 373 -0.48 10.36 20.41
CA GLU A 373 0.61 10.31 21.38
C GLU A 373 1.17 8.88 21.45
N ASP A 374 2.49 8.80 21.26
CA ASP A 374 3.23 7.56 21.44
C ASP A 374 3.17 7.24 22.95
N VAL A 375 2.73 6.04 23.29
CA VAL A 375 2.69 5.59 24.68
C VAL A 375 4.09 5.06 24.98
N ASP A 376 4.91 5.84 25.67
CA ASP A 376 6.23 5.48 26.17
C ASP A 376 6.22 4.32 27.17
#